data_623f31949b64852dba8f4f2609c5dbaf
#
_entry.id   623f31949b64852dba8f4f2609c5dbaf
#
_cell.length_a   1.000
_cell.length_b   1.000
_cell.length_c   1.000
_cell.angle_alpha   90.00
_cell.angle_beta   90.00
_cell.angle_gamma   90.00
#
_symmetry.space_group_name_H-M   'P 1'
#
loop_
_entity.id
_entity.type
_entity.pdbx_description
1 polymer ?
#
loop_
_entity_poly.entity_id
_entity_poly.type
_entity_poly.pdbx_seq_one_letter_code
_entity_poly.pdbx_strand_id
1 'polypeptide(L)'
;MSKLRELLFKDQDTSEDGIKVDGVQSPVSAPVQPKPQTIKEQSTTGLSLRGSVISGKKEKKSGAPDAAQIYQTLKTKIHNRLIENLDVNALMQLNGNDALEAAIERTVHILLDEERLPLSTVERHNIVRDVLYETLGLGPLEPLLSDPDVNDILVNGAHSVWIDQNGRLKQTDIHFKDDNHLLHVINRIVSRVGRRVDESSPIVDARLPDGSRVNAIIAPLSIDGPILSIRRFRPNPFQLEDLISKNTLSANMAEFLEKAVRARLNILVSGGTSAGKTTLLNVLSGHISDDERIVTIEDTAELRLQQRHVIRLESRPANIEGQGAVSQRELVKNALRMRPDRIVVGEVRGPEALDMLQAMNTGHEGSLTTVHANSARDALSRLETLVLLGGVELSQRSIREQIGSAFDLVVQIKRLIDGTRRVVSITEVTGVQEGVISLQDIFEFKQTGLDSEGKVAGSHEACGIRPLVEYKFTEAGIDLSSDLFTSKLDEAIVE
;
A
#
# COMPACT_ATOMS: atom_id res chain seq x y z
N MET A 1 -32.27 -5.20 -15.36
CA MET A 1 -30.77 -5.34 -15.36
C MET A 1 -30.10 -4.29 -16.24
N SER A 2 -30.57 -4.05 -17.47
CA SER A 2 -29.99 -3.06 -18.41
C SER A 2 -30.05 -1.61 -17.90
N LYS A 3 -31.18 -1.13 -17.41
CA LYS A 3 -31.36 0.28 -16.99
C LYS A 3 -30.64 0.69 -15.72
N LEU A 4 -30.48 -0.20 -14.73
CA LEU A 4 -29.72 0.08 -13.52
C LEU A 4 -28.21 0.14 -13.83
N ARG A 5 -27.76 -0.65 -14.81
CA ARG A 5 -26.38 -0.64 -15.32
C ARG A 5 -26.07 0.66 -16.08
N GLU A 6 -27.00 1.16 -16.87
CA GLU A 6 -26.86 2.46 -17.57
C GLU A 6 -26.80 3.66 -16.61
N LEU A 7 -27.50 3.60 -15.49
CA LEU A 7 -27.60 4.68 -14.52
C LEU A 7 -26.39 4.82 -13.60
N LEU A 8 -25.75 3.72 -13.29
CA LEU A 8 -24.48 3.72 -12.53
C LEU A 8 -23.26 4.05 -13.41
N PHE A 9 -23.44 4.10 -14.76
CA PHE A 9 -22.34 4.27 -15.72
C PHE A 9 -22.59 5.38 -16.77
N LYS A 10 -23.60 6.26 -16.58
CA LYS A 10 -23.93 7.31 -17.52
C LYS A 10 -23.36 8.65 -17.10
N ASP A 11 -22.03 8.78 -17.21
CA ASP A 11 -21.36 10.06 -17.45
C ASP A 11 -20.07 9.76 -18.21
N GLN A 12 -20.17 9.77 -19.53
CA GLN A 12 -19.15 10.07 -20.54
C GLN A 12 -19.47 9.38 -21.87
N ASP A 13 -20.26 10.06 -22.66
CA ASP A 13 -20.22 9.92 -24.11
C ASP A 13 -20.73 11.23 -24.75
N THR A 14 -19.79 12.09 -25.11
CA THR A 14 -19.97 13.07 -26.18
C THR A 14 -18.61 13.39 -26.78
N SER A 15 -18.30 12.82 -27.91
CA SER A 15 -17.83 13.47 -29.14
C SER A 15 -17.16 12.47 -30.07
N GLU A 16 -17.94 11.92 -30.99
CA GLU A 16 -17.44 11.43 -32.27
C GLU A 16 -17.48 12.59 -33.26
N ASP A 17 -16.34 12.88 -33.85
CA ASP A 17 -16.29 13.46 -35.22
C ASP A 17 -15.17 12.77 -35.99
N GLY A 18 -15.60 12.19 -37.10
CA GLY A 18 -14.81 11.30 -37.92
C GLY A 18 -13.86 12.02 -38.88
N ILE A 19 -12.73 11.39 -39.13
CA ILE A 19 -11.95 11.58 -40.36
C ILE A 19 -11.57 10.20 -40.90
N LYS A 20 -12.08 9.90 -42.10
CA LYS A 20 -11.66 8.79 -42.95
C LYS A 20 -10.32 9.13 -43.61
N VAL A 21 -9.38 8.21 -43.59
CA VAL A 21 -8.30 8.16 -44.58
C VAL A 21 -8.06 6.71 -45.02
N ASP A 22 -8.06 6.51 -46.35
CA ASP A 22 -7.94 5.26 -47.06
C ASP A 22 -6.53 4.62 -47.00
N GLY A 23 -6.58 3.33 -46.97
CA GLY A 23 -5.81 2.30 -47.66
C GLY A 23 -4.30 2.42 -47.91
N VAL A 24 -3.57 1.39 -47.42
CA VAL A 24 -2.54 0.67 -48.23
C VAL A 24 -2.38 -0.75 -47.66
N GLN A 25 -2.59 -1.75 -48.49
CA GLN A 25 -2.26 -3.17 -48.28
C GLN A 25 -0.78 -3.41 -48.61
N SER A 26 -0.12 -4.27 -47.86
CA SER A 26 0.73 -5.36 -48.41
C SER A 26 1.31 -6.27 -47.30
N PRO A 27 1.62 -7.52 -47.58
CA PRO A 27 1.55 -8.65 -46.66
C PRO A 27 2.93 -9.07 -46.13
N VAL A 28 3.00 -9.57 -44.91
CA VAL A 28 4.19 -10.31 -44.43
C VAL A 28 3.75 -11.64 -43.81
N SER A 29 4.46 -12.65 -44.31
CA SER A 29 4.40 -14.08 -44.13
C SER A 29 4.43 -14.58 -42.68
N ALA A 30 3.70 -15.69 -42.47
CA ALA A 30 3.65 -16.48 -41.25
C ALA A 30 4.94 -17.25 -40.95
N PRO A 31 5.33 -17.47 -39.69
CA PRO A 31 6.33 -18.45 -39.32
C PRO A 31 5.70 -19.81 -38.91
N VAL A 32 6.42 -20.82 -39.32
CA VAL A 32 6.20 -22.27 -39.23
C VAL A 32 6.15 -22.77 -37.79
N GLN A 33 5.18 -23.64 -37.49
CA GLN A 33 5.10 -24.45 -36.27
C GLN A 33 5.99 -25.70 -36.36
N PRO A 34 6.70 -26.11 -35.30
CA PRO A 34 7.27 -27.47 -35.19
C PRO A 34 6.28 -28.44 -34.56
N LYS A 35 6.24 -29.64 -35.14
CA LYS A 35 5.41 -30.82 -34.72
C LYS A 35 5.92 -31.46 -33.43
N PRO A 36 5.04 -32.09 -32.63
CA PRO A 36 5.41 -32.79 -31.41
C PRO A 36 6.04 -34.16 -31.69
N GLN A 37 7.13 -34.49 -30.98
CA GLN A 37 7.74 -35.81 -30.94
C GLN A 37 7.14 -36.66 -29.81
N THR A 38 6.73 -37.84 -30.20
CA THR A 38 6.22 -38.95 -29.36
C THR A 38 7.36 -39.64 -28.62
N ILE A 39 7.31 -39.72 -27.29
CA ILE A 39 8.19 -40.62 -26.52
C ILE A 39 7.36 -41.76 -25.95
N LYS A 40 7.88 -42.98 -26.21
CA LYS A 40 7.29 -44.27 -25.89
C LYS A 40 7.40 -44.59 -24.38
N GLU A 41 6.33 -45.21 -23.87
CA GLU A 41 6.28 -45.90 -22.58
C GLU A 41 7.26 -47.09 -22.53
N GLN A 42 7.93 -47.23 -21.40
CA GLN A 42 8.49 -48.54 -20.98
C GLN A 42 7.97 -48.88 -19.57
N SER A 43 7.28 -49.97 -19.55
CA SER A 43 6.74 -50.68 -18.40
C SER A 43 7.82 -51.39 -17.58
N THR A 44 7.75 -51.32 -16.24
CA THR A 44 8.30 -52.36 -15.37
C THR A 44 7.37 -52.66 -14.18
N THR A 45 6.93 -53.86 -14.18
CA THR A 45 6.32 -54.77 -13.21
C THR A 45 6.63 -54.53 -11.72
N GLY A 46 5.61 -54.45 -10.88
CA GLY A 46 5.17 -55.49 -9.95
C GLY A 46 5.70 -55.39 -8.53
N LEU A 47 4.79 -55.24 -7.59
CA LEU A 47 4.65 -56.13 -6.42
C LEU A 47 3.39 -55.77 -5.61
N SER A 48 2.55 -56.79 -5.45
CA SER A 48 1.32 -56.84 -4.69
C SER A 48 1.60 -56.95 -3.20
N LEU A 49 0.84 -56.25 -2.35
CA LEU A 49 0.48 -56.71 -1.01
C LEU A 49 -0.96 -56.27 -0.65
N ARG A 50 -1.75 -57.24 -0.35
CA ARG A 50 -3.14 -57.20 0.10
C ARG A 50 -3.27 -56.57 1.48
N GLY A 51 -4.30 -55.74 1.63
CA GLY A 51 -4.82 -55.31 2.92
C GLY A 51 -6.24 -54.79 2.74
N SER A 52 -7.22 -55.65 2.92
CA SER A 52 -8.65 -55.34 2.91
C SER A 52 -8.99 -54.53 4.16
N VAL A 53 -9.50 -53.29 3.98
CA VAL A 53 -10.27 -52.60 5.02
C VAL A 53 -11.59 -52.16 4.41
N ILE A 54 -12.65 -52.67 4.99
CA ILE A 54 -14.05 -52.42 4.68
C ILE A 54 -14.36 -50.93 4.83
N SER A 55 -14.63 -50.25 3.72
CA SER A 55 -15.13 -48.90 3.70
C SER A 55 -16.63 -48.89 3.92
N GLY A 56 -17.06 -48.61 5.13
CA GLY A 56 -18.45 -48.27 5.43
C GLY A 56 -18.82 -46.95 4.76
N LYS A 57 -19.65 -47.02 3.75
CA LYS A 57 -20.38 -45.87 3.20
C LYS A 57 -21.23 -45.24 4.31
N LYS A 58 -20.77 -44.12 4.89
CA LYS A 58 -21.67 -43.26 5.63
C LYS A 58 -22.56 -42.51 4.63
N GLU A 59 -23.79 -42.96 4.54
CA GLU A 59 -24.88 -42.17 3.93
C GLU A 59 -24.95 -40.82 4.64
N LYS A 60 -24.75 -39.72 3.89
CA LYS A 60 -25.06 -38.36 4.36
C LYS A 60 -26.59 -38.31 4.58
N LYS A 61 -27.02 -38.41 5.84
CA LYS A 61 -28.34 -37.97 6.25
C LYS A 61 -28.50 -36.53 5.76
N SER A 62 -29.57 -36.27 5.01
CA SER A 62 -30.06 -34.95 4.70
C SER A 62 -30.45 -34.22 6.01
N GLY A 63 -29.47 -33.54 6.60
CA GLY A 63 -29.69 -32.68 7.75
C GLY A 63 -30.48 -31.43 7.30
N ALA A 64 -31.31 -30.88 8.17
CA ALA A 64 -31.92 -29.60 7.98
C ALA A 64 -30.81 -28.57 7.59
N PRO A 65 -31.11 -27.62 6.70
CA PRO A 65 -30.12 -26.63 6.27
C PRO A 65 -29.57 -25.90 7.49
N ASP A 66 -28.24 -25.76 7.54
CA ASP A 66 -27.55 -25.06 8.61
C ASP A 66 -28.06 -23.62 8.70
N ALA A 67 -28.21 -23.08 9.93
CA ALA A 67 -28.71 -21.71 10.15
C ALA A 67 -27.95 -20.68 9.28
N ALA A 68 -26.66 -20.89 9.05
CA ALA A 68 -25.84 -20.06 8.16
C ALA A 68 -26.30 -20.15 6.69
N GLN A 69 -26.69 -21.34 6.21
CA GLN A 69 -27.22 -21.52 4.85
C GLN A 69 -28.60 -20.87 4.68
N ILE A 70 -29.46 -20.96 5.70
CA ILE A 70 -30.78 -20.30 5.71
C ILE A 70 -30.57 -18.79 5.64
N TYR A 71 -29.67 -18.24 6.45
CA TYR A 71 -29.34 -16.80 6.46
C TYR A 71 -28.85 -16.33 5.09
N GLN A 72 -27.88 -16.99 4.46
CA GLN A 72 -27.36 -16.63 3.15
C GLN A 72 -28.43 -16.72 2.03
N THR A 73 -29.26 -17.74 2.09
CA THR A 73 -30.38 -17.91 1.14
C THR A 73 -31.38 -16.77 1.27
N LEU A 74 -31.75 -16.42 2.49
CA LEU A 74 -32.66 -15.31 2.76
C LEU A 74 -32.06 -13.96 2.34
N LYS A 75 -30.83 -13.68 2.71
CA LYS A 75 -30.08 -12.48 2.30
C LYS A 75 -30.10 -12.32 0.77
N THR A 76 -29.74 -13.39 0.06
CA THR A 76 -29.74 -13.38 -1.42
C THR A 76 -31.13 -13.16 -2.00
N LYS A 77 -32.16 -13.78 -1.42
CA LYS A 77 -33.55 -13.61 -1.86
C LYS A 77 -34.03 -12.16 -1.69
N ILE A 78 -33.77 -11.58 -0.52
CA ILE A 78 -34.14 -10.19 -0.23
C ILE A 78 -33.39 -9.22 -1.15
N HIS A 79 -32.10 -9.43 -1.36
CA HIS A 79 -31.30 -8.60 -2.26
C HIS A 79 -31.82 -8.65 -3.71
N ASN A 80 -32.15 -9.83 -4.25
CA ASN A 80 -32.72 -9.96 -5.60
C ASN A 80 -34.07 -9.26 -5.69
N ARG A 81 -34.96 -9.48 -4.72
CA ARG A 81 -36.26 -8.80 -4.66
C ARG A 81 -36.17 -7.28 -4.52
N LEU A 82 -35.16 -6.80 -3.77
CA LEU A 82 -34.85 -5.39 -3.67
C LEU A 82 -34.52 -4.82 -5.05
N ILE A 83 -33.64 -5.46 -5.82
CA ILE A 83 -33.26 -5.01 -7.17
C ILE A 83 -34.49 -5.00 -8.13
N GLU A 84 -35.36 -5.96 -8.00
CA GLU A 84 -36.59 -6.04 -8.82
C GLU A 84 -37.63 -4.95 -8.49
N ASN A 85 -37.68 -4.56 -7.20
CA ASN A 85 -38.68 -3.61 -6.69
C ASN A 85 -38.17 -2.16 -6.60
N LEU A 86 -36.86 -1.93 -6.80
CA LEU A 86 -36.31 -0.58 -6.77
C LEU A 86 -36.83 0.25 -7.96
N ASP A 87 -37.60 1.28 -7.67
CA ASP A 87 -37.95 2.30 -8.65
C ASP A 87 -36.74 3.26 -8.83
N VAL A 88 -35.99 3.00 -9.88
CA VAL A 88 -34.78 3.75 -10.23
C VAL A 88 -35.09 5.24 -10.45
N ASN A 89 -36.27 5.59 -10.96
CA ASN A 89 -36.63 6.98 -11.20
C ASN A 89 -36.94 7.72 -9.89
N ALA A 90 -37.55 7.02 -8.92
CA ALA A 90 -37.78 7.58 -7.59
C ALA A 90 -36.44 7.77 -6.81
N LEU A 91 -35.50 6.85 -6.96
CA LEU A 91 -34.16 6.96 -6.33
C LEU A 91 -33.33 8.11 -6.90
N MET A 92 -33.46 8.40 -8.20
CA MET A 92 -32.76 9.54 -8.83
C MET A 92 -33.23 10.91 -8.33
N GLN A 93 -34.41 10.99 -7.76
CA GLN A 93 -34.95 12.24 -7.20
C GLN A 93 -34.50 12.47 -5.75
N LEU A 94 -33.86 11.47 -5.13
CA LEU A 94 -33.33 11.60 -3.78
C LEU A 94 -31.99 12.35 -3.79
N ASN A 95 -31.94 13.48 -3.15
CA ASN A 95 -30.73 14.26 -2.99
C ASN A 95 -29.92 13.76 -1.77
N GLY A 96 -28.82 13.06 -2.02
CA GLY A 96 -27.84 12.62 -1.01
C GLY A 96 -27.87 11.10 -0.72
N ASN A 97 -26.69 10.61 -0.36
CA ASN A 97 -26.47 9.17 -0.05
C ASN A 97 -27.33 8.70 1.15
N ASP A 98 -27.50 9.55 2.16
CA ASP A 98 -28.27 9.21 3.38
C ASP A 98 -29.76 8.96 3.07
N ALA A 99 -30.33 9.75 2.14
CA ALA A 99 -31.72 9.58 1.73
C ALA A 99 -31.91 8.27 0.92
N LEU A 100 -30.92 7.92 0.12
CA LEU A 100 -30.89 6.67 -0.65
C LEU A 100 -30.76 5.46 0.29
N GLU A 101 -29.86 5.52 1.25
CA GLU A 101 -29.65 4.49 2.27
C GLU A 101 -30.94 4.23 3.06
N ALA A 102 -31.57 5.29 3.58
CA ALA A 102 -32.83 5.20 4.31
C ALA A 102 -34.00 4.68 3.46
N ALA A 103 -34.01 4.93 2.16
CA ALA A 103 -35.04 4.40 1.25
C ALA A 103 -34.85 2.89 1.04
N ILE A 104 -33.62 2.45 0.83
CA ILE A 104 -33.27 1.03 0.67
C ILE A 104 -33.56 0.27 1.98
N GLU A 105 -33.14 0.81 3.11
CA GLU A 105 -33.40 0.22 4.44
C GLU A 105 -34.89 -0.03 4.66
N ARG A 106 -35.75 0.98 4.42
CA ARG A 106 -37.20 0.85 4.51
C ARG A 106 -37.74 -0.26 3.60
N THR A 107 -37.27 -0.31 2.36
CA THR A 107 -37.71 -1.34 1.39
C THR A 107 -37.29 -2.73 1.85
N VAL A 108 -36.09 -2.90 2.36
CA VAL A 108 -35.61 -4.19 2.91
C VAL A 108 -36.46 -4.62 4.10
N HIS A 109 -36.85 -3.70 5.00
CA HIS A 109 -37.73 -4.00 6.12
C HIS A 109 -39.09 -4.51 5.64
N ILE A 110 -39.71 -3.86 4.63
CA ILE A 110 -41.00 -4.31 4.03
C ILE A 110 -40.84 -5.72 3.46
N LEU A 111 -39.78 -5.97 2.68
CA LEU A 111 -39.54 -7.29 2.09
C LEU A 111 -39.29 -8.38 3.15
N LEU A 112 -38.66 -8.07 4.26
CA LEU A 112 -38.47 -9.01 5.37
C LEU A 112 -39.81 -9.31 6.09
N ASP A 113 -40.71 -8.34 6.21
CA ASP A 113 -42.03 -8.54 6.81
C ASP A 113 -42.90 -9.44 5.93
N GLU A 114 -42.81 -9.33 4.61
CA GLU A 114 -43.54 -10.19 3.65
C GLU A 114 -43.09 -11.67 3.75
N GLU A 115 -41.82 -11.95 4.06
CA GLU A 115 -41.32 -13.32 4.17
C GLU A 115 -41.85 -14.08 5.41
N ARG A 116 -42.42 -13.39 6.41
CA ARG A 116 -43.06 -13.96 7.61
C ARG A 116 -42.17 -14.97 8.37
N LEU A 117 -40.88 -14.82 8.30
CA LEU A 117 -39.93 -15.67 9.02
C LEU A 117 -39.74 -15.21 10.47
N PRO A 118 -39.64 -16.13 11.44
CA PRO A 118 -39.41 -15.78 12.83
C PRO A 118 -37.93 -15.38 13.05
N LEU A 119 -37.57 -14.17 12.62
CA LEU A 119 -36.25 -13.59 12.80
C LEU A 119 -36.20 -12.80 14.11
N SER A 120 -35.13 -12.97 14.85
CA SER A 120 -34.82 -12.09 15.98
C SER A 120 -34.53 -10.67 15.49
N THR A 121 -34.64 -9.68 16.37
CA THR A 121 -34.32 -8.28 16.04
C THR A 121 -32.88 -8.14 15.56
N VAL A 122 -31.92 -8.91 16.12
CA VAL A 122 -30.51 -8.90 15.73
C VAL A 122 -30.32 -9.47 14.33
N GLU A 123 -30.94 -10.60 14.01
CA GLU A 123 -30.84 -11.21 12.67
C GLU A 123 -31.44 -10.28 11.60
N ARG A 124 -32.57 -9.67 11.89
CA ARG A 124 -33.21 -8.69 11.02
C ARG A 124 -32.29 -7.51 10.73
N HIS A 125 -31.71 -6.92 11.77
CA HIS A 125 -30.77 -5.82 11.63
C HIS A 125 -29.54 -6.22 10.81
N ASN A 126 -28.98 -7.40 11.06
CA ASN A 126 -27.84 -7.90 10.31
C ASN A 126 -28.15 -8.11 8.82
N ILE A 127 -29.35 -8.64 8.48
CA ILE A 127 -29.76 -8.81 7.06
C ILE A 127 -29.90 -7.45 6.38
N VAL A 128 -30.54 -6.47 7.04
CA VAL A 128 -30.69 -5.10 6.51
C VAL A 128 -29.33 -4.50 6.20
N ARG A 129 -28.42 -4.53 7.16
CA ARG A 129 -27.06 -4.02 7.02
C ARG A 129 -26.30 -4.73 5.89
N ASP A 130 -26.35 -6.06 5.85
CA ASP A 130 -25.64 -6.85 4.85
C ASP A 130 -26.20 -6.63 3.44
N VAL A 131 -27.51 -6.40 3.29
CA VAL A 131 -28.12 -6.05 2.00
C VAL A 131 -27.75 -4.63 1.59
N LEU A 132 -27.65 -3.68 2.51
CA LEU A 132 -27.12 -2.34 2.25
C LEU A 132 -25.66 -2.41 1.76
N TYR A 133 -24.82 -3.18 2.40
CA TYR A 133 -23.42 -3.40 1.98
C TYR A 133 -23.32 -4.02 0.58
N GLU A 134 -24.20 -4.96 0.24
CA GLU A 134 -24.26 -5.56 -1.12
C GLU A 134 -24.74 -4.55 -2.17
N THR A 135 -25.66 -3.67 -1.80
CA THR A 135 -26.31 -2.77 -2.76
C THR A 135 -25.49 -1.51 -3.01
N LEU A 136 -25.04 -0.84 -1.96
CA LEU A 136 -24.36 0.45 -2.01
C LEU A 136 -22.86 0.35 -1.84
N GLY A 137 -22.38 -0.62 -1.08
CA GLY A 137 -21.00 -0.77 -0.69
C GLY A 137 -20.22 -1.84 -1.48
N LEU A 138 -19.21 -2.40 -0.83
CA LEU A 138 -18.36 -3.46 -1.35
C LEU A 138 -18.71 -4.85 -0.76
N GLY A 139 -19.97 -5.04 -0.38
CA GLY A 139 -20.48 -6.32 0.12
C GLY A 139 -19.77 -6.80 1.39
N PRO A 140 -19.26 -8.05 1.39
CA PRO A 140 -18.64 -8.64 2.57
C PRO A 140 -17.40 -7.89 3.09
N LEU A 141 -16.82 -6.98 2.31
CA LEU A 141 -15.61 -6.24 2.70
C LEU A 141 -15.91 -5.03 3.59
N GLU A 142 -17.13 -4.52 3.63
CA GLU A 142 -17.48 -3.31 4.37
C GLU A 142 -17.12 -3.35 5.86
N PRO A 143 -17.40 -4.44 6.60
CA PRO A 143 -16.98 -4.54 7.99
C PRO A 143 -15.46 -4.43 8.18
N LEU A 144 -14.68 -5.00 7.25
CA LEU A 144 -13.21 -4.94 7.30
C LEU A 144 -12.68 -3.56 6.92
N LEU A 145 -13.35 -2.90 5.98
CA LEU A 145 -13.03 -1.53 5.57
C LEU A 145 -13.40 -0.50 6.65
N SER A 146 -14.29 -0.83 7.55
CA SER A 146 -14.70 0.05 8.66
C SER A 146 -13.84 -0.15 9.92
N ASP A 147 -13.14 -1.28 10.06
CA ASP A 147 -12.31 -1.59 11.23
C ASP A 147 -10.97 -0.82 11.17
N PRO A 148 -10.69 0.13 12.09
CA PRO A 148 -9.47 0.94 12.06
C PRO A 148 -8.18 0.15 12.28
N ASP A 149 -8.26 -1.04 12.88
CA ASP A 149 -7.10 -1.88 13.18
C ASP A 149 -6.63 -2.74 11.99
N VAL A 150 -7.46 -2.86 10.95
CA VAL A 150 -7.12 -3.60 9.74
C VAL A 150 -6.25 -2.73 8.82
N ASN A 151 -5.06 -3.22 8.47
CA ASN A 151 -4.13 -2.55 7.57
C ASN A 151 -4.28 -3.02 6.11
N ASP A 152 -4.24 -4.33 5.91
CA ASP A 152 -4.40 -4.94 4.58
C ASP A 152 -5.54 -5.96 4.62
N ILE A 153 -6.31 -6.05 3.54
CA ILE A 153 -7.34 -7.08 3.29
C ILE A 153 -6.88 -7.87 2.08
N LEU A 154 -6.74 -9.19 2.24
CA LEU A 154 -6.22 -10.09 1.23
C LEU A 154 -7.28 -11.17 0.93
N VAL A 155 -7.85 -11.11 -0.27
CA VAL A 155 -8.87 -12.06 -0.73
C VAL A 155 -8.22 -13.01 -1.74
N ASN A 156 -8.15 -14.29 -1.40
CA ASN A 156 -7.57 -15.35 -2.21
C ASN A 156 -8.69 -16.29 -2.68
N GLY A 157 -9.45 -15.87 -3.70
CA GLY A 157 -10.69 -16.54 -4.11
C GLY A 157 -11.86 -16.25 -3.16
N ALA A 158 -13.06 -16.72 -3.51
CA ALA A 158 -14.30 -16.39 -2.81
C ALA A 158 -14.33 -16.80 -1.32
N HIS A 159 -13.61 -17.84 -0.94
CA HIS A 159 -13.74 -18.47 0.38
C HIS A 159 -12.55 -18.24 1.32
N SER A 160 -11.57 -17.42 0.92
CA SER A 160 -10.37 -17.21 1.71
C SER A 160 -10.05 -15.72 1.83
N VAL A 161 -10.50 -15.10 2.92
CA VAL A 161 -10.27 -13.69 3.23
C VAL A 161 -9.38 -13.58 4.45
N TRP A 162 -8.26 -12.90 4.29
CA TRP A 162 -7.26 -12.65 5.32
C TRP A 162 -7.13 -11.16 5.57
N ILE A 163 -6.74 -10.79 6.77
CA ILE A 163 -6.42 -9.41 7.14
C ILE A 163 -5.04 -9.33 7.78
N ASP A 164 -4.35 -8.21 7.54
CA ASP A 164 -3.24 -7.79 8.41
C ASP A 164 -3.83 -6.89 9.49
N GLN A 165 -3.81 -7.38 10.73
CA GLN A 165 -4.18 -6.61 11.90
C GLN A 165 -2.97 -6.47 12.82
N ASN A 166 -2.52 -5.23 13.02
CA ASN A 166 -1.33 -4.91 13.84
C ASN A 166 -0.05 -5.66 13.42
N GLY A 167 0.13 -5.89 12.11
CA GLY A 167 1.30 -6.57 11.55
C GLY A 167 1.23 -8.10 11.63
N ARG A 168 0.11 -8.70 11.95
CA ARG A 168 -0.12 -10.15 11.94
C ARG A 168 -1.23 -10.51 10.98
N LEU A 169 -0.96 -11.50 10.13
CA LEU A 169 -1.98 -12.05 9.24
C LEU A 169 -2.90 -12.98 10.01
N LYS A 170 -4.22 -12.77 9.83
CA LYS A 170 -5.29 -13.59 10.41
C LYS A 170 -6.30 -13.92 9.33
N GLN A 171 -6.77 -15.16 9.31
CA GLN A 171 -7.91 -15.54 8.50
C GLN A 171 -9.20 -15.06 9.17
N THR A 172 -10.14 -14.59 8.36
CA THR A 172 -11.48 -14.16 8.81
C THR A 172 -12.53 -15.19 8.48
N ASP A 173 -13.69 -15.10 9.11
CA ASP A 173 -14.88 -15.89 8.76
C ASP A 173 -15.67 -15.28 7.59
N ILE A 174 -15.21 -14.16 7.05
CA ILE A 174 -15.84 -13.47 5.93
C ILE A 174 -15.53 -14.24 4.64
N HIS A 175 -16.55 -14.42 3.82
CA HIS A 175 -16.44 -15.06 2.51
C HIS A 175 -17.44 -14.47 1.51
N PHE A 176 -17.11 -14.56 0.24
CA PHE A 176 -18.01 -14.26 -0.87
C PHE A 176 -18.88 -15.48 -1.18
N LYS A 177 -19.99 -15.27 -1.84
CA LYS A 177 -20.88 -16.36 -2.25
C LYS A 177 -20.18 -17.34 -3.20
N ASP A 178 -19.51 -16.79 -4.20
CA ASP A 178 -18.75 -17.49 -5.24
C ASP A 178 -17.78 -16.51 -5.92
N ASP A 179 -16.95 -17.01 -6.83
CA ASP A 179 -15.96 -16.20 -7.56
C ASP A 179 -16.64 -15.15 -8.47
N ASN A 180 -17.84 -15.40 -8.98
CA ASN A 180 -18.59 -14.40 -9.74
C ASN A 180 -18.99 -13.23 -8.85
N HIS A 181 -19.38 -13.47 -7.60
CA HIS A 181 -19.67 -12.43 -6.64
C HIS A 181 -18.41 -11.58 -6.35
N LEU A 182 -17.25 -12.22 -6.15
CA LEU A 182 -15.99 -11.52 -5.98
C LEU A 182 -15.62 -10.68 -7.20
N LEU A 183 -15.77 -11.23 -8.42
CA LEU A 183 -15.57 -10.50 -9.68
C LEU A 183 -16.50 -9.29 -9.81
N HIS A 184 -17.75 -9.40 -9.37
CA HIS A 184 -18.66 -8.26 -9.36
C HIS A 184 -18.19 -7.13 -8.44
N VAL A 185 -17.69 -7.48 -7.26
CA VAL A 185 -17.11 -6.49 -6.32
C VAL A 185 -15.86 -5.85 -6.90
N ILE A 186 -14.96 -6.66 -7.48
CA ILE A 186 -13.76 -6.15 -8.18
C ILE A 186 -14.16 -5.18 -9.30
N ASN A 187 -15.09 -5.58 -10.18
CA ASN A 187 -15.56 -4.73 -11.27
C ASN A 187 -16.19 -3.42 -10.76
N ARG A 188 -16.93 -3.47 -9.65
CA ARG A 188 -17.51 -2.27 -9.01
C ARG A 188 -16.43 -1.29 -8.54
N ILE A 189 -15.35 -1.80 -7.97
CA ILE A 189 -14.21 -0.98 -7.53
C ILE A 189 -13.54 -0.32 -8.74
N VAL A 190 -13.15 -1.10 -9.74
CA VAL A 190 -12.33 -0.61 -10.85
C VAL A 190 -13.10 0.31 -11.80
N SER A 191 -14.40 0.07 -11.97
CA SER A 191 -15.27 0.91 -12.80
C SER A 191 -15.46 2.32 -12.22
N ARG A 192 -15.44 2.48 -10.89
CA ARG A 192 -15.54 3.80 -10.24
C ARG A 192 -14.35 4.70 -10.56
N VAL A 193 -13.21 4.14 -10.92
CA VAL A 193 -11.99 4.88 -11.30
C VAL A 193 -11.74 4.85 -12.81
N GLY A 194 -12.76 4.50 -13.61
CA GLY A 194 -12.66 4.49 -15.07
C GLY A 194 -11.72 3.42 -15.63
N ARG A 195 -11.46 2.35 -14.85
CA ARG A 195 -10.65 1.20 -15.28
C ARG A 195 -11.54 -0.02 -15.50
N ARG A 196 -11.01 -1.01 -16.18
CA ARG A 196 -11.64 -2.32 -16.35
C ARG A 196 -10.65 -3.44 -16.08
N VAL A 197 -11.18 -4.60 -15.74
CA VAL A 197 -10.44 -5.84 -15.61
C VAL A 197 -11.21 -6.93 -16.35
N ASP A 198 -10.55 -7.60 -17.28
CA ASP A 198 -11.10 -8.68 -18.10
C ASP A 198 -9.97 -9.65 -18.51
N GLU A 199 -10.30 -10.70 -19.27
CA GLU A 199 -9.32 -11.71 -19.71
C GLU A 199 -8.18 -11.11 -20.56
N SER A 200 -8.42 -10.01 -21.27
CA SER A 200 -7.38 -9.32 -22.06
C SER A 200 -6.52 -8.37 -21.21
N SER A 201 -7.04 -7.88 -20.10
CA SER A 201 -6.35 -7.06 -19.10
C SER A 201 -6.61 -7.60 -17.69
N PRO A 202 -6.01 -8.75 -17.33
CA PRO A 202 -6.38 -9.49 -16.12
C PRO A 202 -5.76 -8.95 -14.83
N ILE A 203 -4.96 -7.89 -14.89
CA ILE A 203 -4.35 -7.21 -13.75
C ILE A 203 -4.81 -5.76 -13.73
N VAL A 204 -5.19 -5.26 -12.56
CA VAL A 204 -5.57 -3.87 -12.38
C VAL A 204 -5.15 -3.34 -11.03
N ASP A 205 -4.61 -2.12 -11.04
CA ASP A 205 -4.44 -1.30 -9.84
C ASP A 205 -5.52 -0.21 -9.83
N ALA A 206 -6.13 0.00 -8.68
CA ALA A 206 -7.18 0.98 -8.47
C ALA A 206 -7.02 1.65 -7.11
N ARG A 207 -7.87 2.64 -6.82
CA ARG A 207 -7.93 3.30 -5.53
C ARG A 207 -9.39 3.46 -5.11
N LEU A 208 -9.68 3.20 -3.84
CA LEU A 208 -10.97 3.51 -3.25
C LEU A 208 -11.11 5.02 -2.98
N PRO A 209 -12.33 5.54 -2.77
CA PRO A 209 -12.54 6.95 -2.48
C PRO A 209 -11.84 7.46 -1.21
N ASP A 210 -11.62 6.57 -0.22
CA ASP A 210 -10.86 6.86 1.00
C ASP A 210 -9.35 6.97 0.78
N GLY A 211 -8.85 6.61 -0.43
CA GLY A 211 -7.45 6.58 -0.79
C GLY A 211 -6.79 5.20 -0.66
N SER A 212 -7.50 4.18 -0.19
CA SER A 212 -6.98 2.81 -0.08
C SER A 212 -6.59 2.26 -1.45
N ARG A 213 -5.42 1.61 -1.52
CA ARG A 213 -4.89 1.01 -2.77
C ARG A 213 -5.50 -0.37 -2.97
N VAL A 214 -5.89 -0.64 -4.20
CA VAL A 214 -6.49 -1.91 -4.61
C VAL A 214 -5.67 -2.49 -5.74
N ASN A 215 -5.27 -3.76 -5.61
CA ASN A 215 -4.74 -4.56 -6.70
C ASN A 215 -5.64 -5.78 -6.89
N ALA A 216 -6.03 -6.07 -8.12
CA ALA A 216 -6.77 -7.26 -8.45
C ALA A 216 -6.13 -8.02 -9.61
N ILE A 217 -6.18 -9.34 -9.53
CA ILE A 217 -5.71 -10.28 -10.56
C ILE A 217 -6.82 -11.31 -10.78
N ILE A 218 -7.17 -11.56 -12.04
CA ILE A 218 -8.20 -12.53 -12.42
C ILE A 218 -7.66 -13.57 -13.40
N ALA A 219 -8.49 -14.55 -13.75
CA ALA A 219 -8.17 -15.49 -14.83
C ALA A 219 -7.84 -14.74 -16.15
N PRO A 220 -6.93 -15.24 -16.99
CA PRO A 220 -6.24 -16.54 -16.90
C PRO A 220 -4.99 -16.58 -16.00
N LEU A 221 -4.59 -15.46 -15.40
CA LEU A 221 -3.36 -15.38 -14.60
C LEU A 221 -3.55 -15.95 -13.18
N SER A 222 -4.71 -15.76 -12.59
CA SER A 222 -5.05 -16.34 -11.30
C SER A 222 -5.75 -17.70 -11.48
N ILE A 223 -5.06 -18.77 -11.08
CA ILE A 223 -5.49 -20.17 -11.35
C ILE A 223 -6.58 -20.58 -10.35
N ASP A 224 -6.48 -20.17 -9.10
CA ASP A 224 -7.34 -20.61 -7.99
C ASP A 224 -8.54 -19.66 -7.75
N GLY A 225 -8.87 -18.81 -8.73
CA GLY A 225 -9.94 -17.83 -8.63
C GLY A 225 -9.42 -16.39 -8.56
N PRO A 226 -10.32 -15.38 -8.55
CA PRO A 226 -9.93 -13.98 -8.49
C PRO A 226 -9.19 -13.65 -7.20
N ILE A 227 -8.16 -12.82 -7.28
CA ILE A 227 -7.41 -12.32 -6.12
C ILE A 227 -7.66 -10.82 -6.01
N LEU A 228 -7.89 -10.36 -4.78
CA LEU A 228 -8.06 -8.94 -4.48
C LEU A 228 -7.24 -8.59 -3.24
N SER A 229 -6.38 -7.59 -3.36
CA SER A 229 -5.58 -7.05 -2.25
C SER A 229 -5.92 -5.59 -2.05
N ILE A 230 -6.32 -5.22 -0.83
CA ILE A 230 -6.63 -3.84 -0.47
C ILE A 230 -5.70 -3.42 0.66
N ARG A 231 -4.84 -2.43 0.38
CA ARG A 231 -4.05 -1.76 1.42
C ARG A 231 -4.80 -0.53 1.86
N ARG A 232 -5.25 -0.55 3.11
CA ARG A 232 -6.06 0.52 3.66
C ARG A 232 -5.23 1.78 3.89
N PHE A 233 -5.87 2.89 3.60
CA PHE A 233 -5.33 4.20 3.86
C PHE A 233 -5.84 4.69 5.23
N ARG A 234 -4.92 4.96 6.16
CA ARG A 234 -5.30 5.47 7.48
C ARG A 234 -5.69 6.95 7.39
N PRO A 235 -6.89 7.33 7.85
CA PRO A 235 -7.33 8.73 7.79
C PRO A 235 -6.51 9.64 8.72
N ASN A 236 -6.08 9.12 9.88
CA ASN A 236 -5.26 9.85 10.84
C ASN A 236 -3.81 9.37 10.75
N PRO A 237 -2.89 10.21 10.23
CA PRO A 237 -1.48 9.87 10.22
C PRO A 237 -0.94 9.79 11.65
N PHE A 238 0.02 8.88 11.88
CA PHE A 238 0.75 8.84 13.14
C PHE A 238 1.50 10.15 13.35
N GLN A 239 1.60 10.54 14.63
CA GLN A 239 2.47 11.61 15.12
C GLN A 239 3.75 11.03 15.72
N LEU A 240 4.71 11.89 16.05
CA LEU A 240 5.99 11.47 16.62
C LEU A 240 5.81 10.78 17.98
N GLU A 241 4.89 11.26 18.79
CA GLU A 241 4.49 10.72 20.10
C GLU A 241 3.94 9.30 19.98
N ASP A 242 3.21 9.00 18.91
CA ASP A 242 2.70 7.65 18.64
C ASP A 242 3.86 6.66 18.39
N LEU A 243 4.91 7.11 17.69
CA LEU A 243 6.09 6.28 17.44
C LEU A 243 6.89 6.05 18.72
N ILE A 244 6.98 7.04 19.61
CA ILE A 244 7.61 6.91 20.93
C ILE A 244 6.79 5.94 21.78
N SER A 245 5.48 6.13 21.90
CA SER A 245 4.60 5.27 22.69
C SER A 245 4.63 3.80 22.27
N LYS A 246 4.82 3.54 20.96
CA LYS A 246 4.99 2.21 20.37
C LYS A 246 6.42 1.70 20.48
N ASN A 247 7.32 2.47 21.08
CA ASN A 247 8.72 2.15 21.20
C ASN A 247 9.44 1.96 19.84
N THR A 248 8.90 2.59 18.78
CA THR A 248 9.50 2.54 17.44
C THR A 248 10.83 3.28 17.40
N LEU A 249 10.94 4.37 18.18
CA LEU A 249 12.15 5.15 18.43
C LEU A 249 12.13 5.70 19.87
N SER A 250 13.27 6.14 20.39
CA SER A 250 13.35 6.80 21.69
C SER A 250 12.99 8.29 21.60
N ALA A 251 12.75 8.91 22.78
CA ALA A 251 12.50 10.35 22.87
C ALA A 251 13.69 11.17 22.32
N ASN A 252 14.93 10.77 22.64
CA ASN A 252 16.13 11.43 22.14
C ASN A 252 16.27 11.34 20.62
N MET A 253 15.98 10.16 20.04
CA MET A 253 15.94 9.99 18.58
C MET A 253 14.85 10.87 17.95
N ALA A 254 13.69 10.95 18.58
CA ALA A 254 12.56 11.77 18.11
C ALA A 254 12.93 13.25 18.08
N GLU A 255 13.46 13.77 19.17
CA GLU A 255 13.90 15.16 19.29
C GLU A 255 15.01 15.48 18.28
N PHE A 256 15.99 14.59 18.11
CA PHE A 256 17.04 14.77 17.12
C PHE A 256 16.49 14.84 15.69
N LEU A 257 15.59 13.90 15.31
CA LEU A 257 15.00 13.88 13.97
C LEU A 257 14.08 15.07 13.70
N GLU A 258 13.28 15.50 14.68
CA GLU A 258 12.48 16.73 14.55
C GLU A 258 13.37 17.93 14.27
N LYS A 259 14.43 18.12 15.07
CA LYS A 259 15.41 19.19 14.90
C LYS A 259 16.12 19.08 13.55
N ALA A 260 16.48 17.85 13.11
CA ALA A 260 17.11 17.62 11.82
C ALA A 260 16.23 18.05 10.64
N VAL A 261 14.91 17.75 10.67
CA VAL A 261 13.98 18.21 9.64
C VAL A 261 13.88 19.74 9.63
N ARG A 262 13.81 20.36 10.81
CA ARG A 262 13.75 21.82 10.95
C ARG A 262 15.05 22.50 10.49
N ALA A 263 16.20 21.89 10.73
CA ALA A 263 17.51 22.35 10.27
C ALA A 263 17.79 22.04 8.79
N ARG A 264 16.78 21.57 8.04
CA ARG A 264 16.88 21.27 6.60
C ARG A 264 17.92 20.20 6.24
N LEU A 265 18.07 19.18 7.07
CA LEU A 265 18.90 18.03 6.71
C LEU A 265 18.19 17.17 5.66
N ASN A 266 18.94 16.70 4.68
CA ASN A 266 18.47 15.73 3.69
C ASN A 266 18.46 14.32 4.31
N ILE A 267 17.29 13.71 4.41
CA ILE A 267 17.12 12.45 5.14
C ILE A 267 16.67 11.34 4.19
N LEU A 268 17.40 10.22 4.22
CA LEU A 268 17.05 8.98 3.57
C LEU A 268 16.45 7.99 4.57
N VAL A 269 15.18 7.65 4.45
CA VAL A 269 14.54 6.59 5.25
C VAL A 269 14.69 5.25 4.53
N SER A 270 15.36 4.32 5.16
CA SER A 270 15.65 2.98 4.61
C SER A 270 14.96 1.88 5.42
N GLY A 271 14.56 0.80 4.75
CA GLY A 271 13.96 -0.35 5.40
C GLY A 271 13.31 -1.34 4.44
N GLY A 272 13.02 -2.54 4.92
CA GLY A 272 12.35 -3.59 4.17
C GLY A 272 10.88 -3.29 3.84
N THR A 273 10.22 -4.26 3.19
CA THR A 273 8.77 -4.18 2.92
C THR A 273 7.99 -4.16 4.24
N SER A 274 6.96 -3.31 4.31
CA SER A 274 6.10 -3.14 5.49
C SER A 274 6.85 -2.76 6.79
N ALA A 275 8.09 -2.27 6.69
CA ALA A 275 8.86 -1.80 7.85
C ALA A 275 8.32 -0.49 8.44
N GLY A 276 7.53 0.28 7.68
CA GLY A 276 6.99 1.57 8.12
C GLY A 276 7.71 2.79 7.57
N LYS A 277 8.47 2.66 6.46
CA LYS A 277 9.20 3.77 5.82
C LYS A 277 8.31 4.97 5.50
N THR A 278 7.22 4.74 4.76
CA THR A 278 6.28 5.81 4.38
C THR A 278 5.62 6.45 5.59
N THR A 279 5.34 5.66 6.63
CA THR A 279 4.81 6.17 7.90
C THR A 279 5.83 7.09 8.58
N LEU A 280 7.08 6.66 8.71
CA LEU A 280 8.15 7.47 9.31
C LEU A 280 8.41 8.72 8.47
N LEU A 281 8.48 8.60 7.14
CA LEU A 281 8.63 9.72 6.23
C LEU A 281 7.50 10.75 6.43
N ASN A 282 6.25 10.28 6.52
CA ASN A 282 5.09 11.15 6.75
C ASN A 282 5.17 11.88 8.09
N VAL A 283 5.54 11.16 9.17
CA VAL A 283 5.73 11.75 10.50
C VAL A 283 6.83 12.81 10.48
N LEU A 284 7.99 12.49 9.91
CA LEU A 284 9.11 13.44 9.82
C LEU A 284 8.74 14.66 8.98
N SER A 285 8.08 14.45 7.83
CA SER A 285 7.62 15.53 6.97
C SER A 285 6.63 16.46 7.67
N GLY A 286 5.91 15.99 8.70
CA GLY A 286 5.02 16.80 9.53
C GLY A 286 5.72 17.93 10.31
N HIS A 287 7.04 17.84 10.50
CA HIS A 287 7.86 18.85 11.20
C HIS A 287 8.49 19.89 10.27
N ILE A 288 8.20 19.84 8.96
CA ILE A 288 8.55 20.90 8.02
C ILE A 288 7.71 22.13 8.35
N SER A 289 8.32 23.34 8.28
CA SER A 289 7.63 24.59 8.59
C SER A 289 6.42 24.85 7.67
N ASP A 290 5.35 25.43 8.22
CA ASP A 290 4.15 25.84 7.47
C ASP A 290 4.42 26.93 6.41
N ASP A 291 5.53 27.64 6.54
CA ASP A 291 5.95 28.70 5.59
C ASP A 291 6.65 28.14 4.35
N GLU A 292 7.00 26.85 4.36
CA GLU A 292 7.71 26.20 3.27
C GLU A 292 6.75 25.61 2.23
N ARG A 293 7.11 25.76 0.95
CA ARG A 293 6.41 25.11 -0.17
C ARG A 293 6.94 23.72 -0.39
N ILE A 294 6.10 22.72 -0.14
CA ILE A 294 6.45 21.30 -0.22
C ILE A 294 5.87 20.71 -1.50
N VAL A 295 6.67 19.99 -2.27
CA VAL A 295 6.20 19.17 -3.38
C VAL A 295 6.43 17.70 -3.04
N THR A 296 5.36 16.91 -2.97
CA THR A 296 5.46 15.46 -2.80
C THR A 296 5.36 14.76 -4.15
N ILE A 297 6.16 13.70 -4.35
CA ILE A 297 6.21 12.91 -5.59
C ILE A 297 6.14 11.43 -5.20
N GLU A 298 5.12 10.74 -5.68
CA GLU A 298 4.83 9.36 -5.29
C GLU A 298 4.33 8.55 -6.49
N ASP A 299 4.56 7.23 -6.49
CA ASP A 299 3.90 6.33 -7.44
C ASP A 299 2.41 6.23 -7.17
N THR A 300 2.08 6.21 -5.90
CA THR A 300 0.71 6.29 -5.41
C THR A 300 0.74 7.19 -4.18
N ALA A 301 -0.05 8.25 -4.18
CA ALA A 301 -0.01 9.25 -3.13
C ALA A 301 -0.52 8.70 -1.79
N GLU A 302 0.41 8.36 -0.90
CA GLU A 302 0.19 7.87 0.47
C GLU A 302 0.47 8.95 1.52
N LEU A 303 1.33 9.93 1.22
CA LEU A 303 1.71 10.99 2.14
C LEU A 303 0.55 11.96 2.39
N ARG A 304 0.37 12.34 3.65
CA ARG A 304 -0.61 13.34 4.11
C ARG A 304 0.04 14.37 5.00
N LEU A 305 0.72 15.30 4.37
CA LEU A 305 1.30 16.45 5.05
C LEU A 305 0.18 17.43 5.39
N GLN A 306 0.27 18.04 6.59
CA GLN A 306 -0.75 18.93 7.14
C GLN A 306 -0.44 20.42 6.89
N GLN A 307 0.74 20.73 6.35
CA GLN A 307 1.16 22.10 6.05
C GLN A 307 0.23 22.73 5.02
N ARG A 308 0.15 24.06 5.07
CA ARG A 308 -0.76 24.85 4.22
C ARG A 308 -0.40 24.82 2.74
N HIS A 309 0.88 24.63 2.42
CA HIS A 309 1.39 24.77 1.06
C HIS A 309 2.03 23.49 0.55
N VAL A 310 1.21 22.43 0.38
CA VAL A 310 1.63 21.13 -0.13
C VAL A 310 1.05 20.90 -1.53
N ILE A 311 1.92 20.56 -2.47
CA ILE A 311 1.56 20.15 -3.83
C ILE A 311 1.86 18.65 -3.94
N ARG A 312 0.82 17.87 -4.23
CA ARG A 312 0.94 16.41 -4.34
C ARG A 312 0.96 15.99 -5.81
N LEU A 313 2.01 15.31 -6.21
CA LEU A 313 2.19 14.77 -7.54
C LEU A 313 2.23 13.24 -7.49
N GLU A 314 1.49 12.61 -8.40
CA GLU A 314 1.44 11.15 -8.53
C GLU A 314 1.80 10.73 -9.94
N SER A 315 2.65 9.69 -10.06
CA SER A 315 3.00 9.11 -11.36
C SER A 315 1.75 8.48 -12.00
N ARG A 316 1.77 8.40 -13.32
CA ARG A 316 0.68 7.80 -14.08
C ARG A 316 1.24 6.71 -14.98
N PRO A 317 0.79 5.44 -14.85
CA PRO A 317 1.12 4.40 -15.80
C PRO A 317 0.49 4.70 -17.17
N ALA A 318 1.03 4.08 -18.22
CA ALA A 318 0.44 4.15 -19.55
C ALA A 318 -1.02 3.68 -19.55
N ASN A 319 -1.84 4.27 -20.42
CA ASN A 319 -3.19 3.82 -20.68
C ASN A 319 -3.19 2.47 -21.44
N ILE A 320 -4.37 1.96 -21.77
CA ILE A 320 -4.55 0.68 -22.50
C ILE A 320 -3.84 0.71 -23.87
N GLU A 321 -3.67 1.90 -24.46
CA GLU A 321 -3.00 2.11 -25.75
C GLU A 321 -1.47 2.28 -25.60
N GLY A 322 -0.93 2.13 -24.38
CA GLY A 322 0.48 2.32 -24.09
C GLY A 322 0.93 3.78 -24.04
N GLN A 323 -0.02 4.74 -23.99
CA GLN A 323 0.27 6.18 -24.05
C GLN A 323 -0.02 6.89 -22.73
N GLY A 324 0.52 8.11 -22.60
CA GLY A 324 0.20 9.01 -21.49
C GLY A 324 0.85 8.63 -20.16
N ALA A 325 1.86 7.76 -20.14
CA ALA A 325 2.66 7.50 -18.94
C ALA A 325 3.38 8.79 -18.51
N VAL A 326 3.41 9.02 -17.18
CA VAL A 326 4.20 10.07 -16.56
C VAL A 326 4.97 9.43 -15.40
N SER A 327 6.28 9.35 -15.55
CA SER A 327 7.16 8.72 -14.57
C SER A 327 7.46 9.65 -13.38
N GLN A 328 7.89 9.07 -12.24
CA GLN A 328 8.41 9.87 -11.12
C GLN A 328 9.57 10.77 -11.56
N ARG A 329 10.44 10.29 -12.47
CA ARG A 329 11.56 11.08 -13.01
C ARG A 329 11.10 12.38 -13.66
N GLU A 330 10.05 12.31 -14.48
CA GLU A 330 9.47 13.50 -15.13
C GLU A 330 8.86 14.45 -14.10
N LEU A 331 8.23 13.91 -13.06
CA LEU A 331 7.66 14.70 -11.97
C LEU A 331 8.75 15.42 -11.17
N VAL A 332 9.87 14.74 -10.82
CA VAL A 332 11.01 15.38 -10.13
C VAL A 332 11.56 16.52 -10.99
N LYS A 333 11.82 16.31 -12.29
CA LYS A 333 12.29 17.36 -13.20
C LYS A 333 11.32 18.55 -13.30
N ASN A 334 10.02 18.28 -13.28
CA ASN A 334 9.02 19.34 -13.33
C ASN A 334 8.92 20.08 -11.99
N ALA A 335 9.02 19.37 -10.87
CA ALA A 335 8.99 19.95 -9.52
C ALA A 335 10.05 21.05 -9.32
N LEU A 336 11.27 20.86 -9.86
CA LEU A 336 12.35 21.87 -9.82
C LEU A 336 11.98 23.20 -10.48
N ARG A 337 10.96 23.23 -11.35
CA ARG A 337 10.44 24.45 -11.99
C ARG A 337 9.23 25.03 -11.24
N MET A 338 8.78 24.37 -10.18
CA MET A 338 7.62 24.79 -9.39
C MET A 338 7.97 25.63 -8.17
N ARG A 339 9.26 26.01 -8.01
CA ARG A 339 9.81 26.73 -6.87
C ARG A 339 9.51 26.04 -5.54
N PRO A 340 9.88 24.76 -5.37
CA PRO A 340 9.72 24.09 -4.08
C PRO A 340 10.79 24.56 -3.11
N ASP A 341 10.45 24.68 -1.83
CA ASP A 341 11.43 24.78 -0.74
C ASP A 341 11.89 23.40 -0.29
N ARG A 342 10.99 22.39 -0.36
CA ARG A 342 11.25 20.99 -0.05
C ARG A 342 10.69 20.07 -1.12
N ILE A 343 11.40 19.01 -1.43
CA ILE A 343 10.92 17.91 -2.28
C ILE A 343 10.88 16.64 -1.43
N VAL A 344 9.70 16.02 -1.32
CA VAL A 344 9.53 14.75 -0.61
C VAL A 344 9.18 13.68 -1.63
N VAL A 345 10.11 12.74 -1.86
CA VAL A 345 9.89 11.60 -2.76
C VAL A 345 9.48 10.39 -1.93
N GLY A 346 8.26 9.90 -2.14
CA GLY A 346 7.70 8.80 -1.35
C GLY A 346 8.59 7.57 -1.33
N GLU A 347 9.08 7.15 -2.49
CA GLU A 347 10.07 6.07 -2.63
C GLU A 347 10.84 6.19 -3.93
N VAL A 348 12.15 6.00 -3.86
CA VAL A 348 13.03 5.94 -5.03
C VAL A 348 13.24 4.49 -5.44
N ARG A 349 12.86 4.16 -6.68
CA ARG A 349 12.91 2.80 -7.24
C ARG A 349 13.64 2.68 -8.57
N GLY A 350 13.93 3.81 -9.21
CA GLY A 350 14.44 3.85 -10.58
C GLY A 350 15.32 5.06 -10.88
N PRO A 351 15.34 5.49 -12.13
CA PRO A 351 16.25 6.53 -12.64
C PRO A 351 15.99 7.93 -12.08
N GLU A 352 14.86 8.17 -11.41
CA GLU A 352 14.58 9.41 -10.66
C GLU A 352 15.59 9.68 -9.56
N ALA A 353 16.34 8.63 -9.12
CA ALA A 353 17.40 8.75 -8.12
C ALA A 353 18.40 9.85 -8.46
N LEU A 354 18.85 9.92 -9.71
CA LEU A 354 19.84 10.94 -10.13
C LEU A 354 19.26 12.34 -10.07
N ASP A 355 18.06 12.54 -10.60
CA ASP A 355 17.42 13.86 -10.65
C ASP A 355 17.11 14.36 -9.23
N MET A 356 16.77 13.46 -8.30
CA MET A 356 16.60 13.75 -6.88
C MET A 356 17.93 14.15 -6.23
N LEU A 357 19.03 13.40 -6.46
CA LEU A 357 20.38 13.76 -5.95
C LEU A 357 20.79 15.14 -6.45
N GLN A 358 20.52 15.46 -7.70
CA GLN A 358 20.80 16.78 -8.25
C GLN A 358 19.97 17.86 -7.56
N ALA A 359 18.68 17.61 -7.28
CA ALA A 359 17.84 18.54 -6.54
C ALA A 359 18.41 18.84 -5.16
N MET A 360 18.79 17.82 -4.40
CA MET A 360 19.36 17.93 -3.05
C MET A 360 20.71 18.70 -3.06
N ASN A 361 21.52 18.52 -4.11
CA ASN A 361 22.80 19.18 -4.27
C ASN A 361 22.72 20.60 -4.85
N THR A 362 21.54 21.08 -5.28
CA THR A 362 21.37 22.36 -5.99
C THR A 362 20.36 23.31 -5.34
N GLY A 363 20.30 23.32 -4.00
CA GLY A 363 19.52 24.33 -3.26
C GLY A 363 18.11 23.90 -2.87
N HIS A 364 17.80 22.60 -2.87
CA HIS A 364 16.57 22.04 -2.31
C HIS A 364 16.88 21.21 -1.07
N GLU A 365 17.64 21.82 -0.16
CA GLU A 365 18.04 21.20 1.12
C GLU A 365 16.84 20.88 1.99
N GLY A 366 16.99 19.82 2.81
CA GLY A 366 15.91 19.31 3.65
C GLY A 366 14.91 18.43 2.91
N SER A 367 15.25 17.96 1.72
CA SER A 367 14.48 16.96 0.99
C SER A 367 14.51 15.60 1.67
N LEU A 368 13.39 14.89 1.63
CA LEU A 368 13.25 13.58 2.27
C LEU A 368 12.83 12.54 1.25
N THR A 369 13.33 11.32 1.42
CA THR A 369 12.91 10.20 0.57
C THR A 369 13.03 8.86 1.26
N THR A 370 12.47 7.80 0.64
CA THR A 370 12.67 6.44 1.11
C THR A 370 13.30 5.53 0.04
N VAL A 371 13.98 4.49 0.51
CA VAL A 371 14.51 3.42 -0.34
C VAL A 371 14.34 2.06 0.34
N HIS A 372 14.16 1.01 -0.44
CA HIS A 372 14.18 -0.36 0.07
C HIS A 372 15.60 -0.85 0.26
N ALA A 373 16.06 -1.04 1.50
CA ALA A 373 17.33 -1.68 1.82
C ALA A 373 17.31 -2.28 3.23
N ASN A 374 18.32 -3.10 3.55
CA ASN A 374 18.40 -3.82 4.82
C ASN A 374 19.33 -3.15 5.85
N SER A 375 20.17 -2.20 5.41
CA SER A 375 21.05 -1.39 6.25
C SER A 375 21.28 -0.01 5.63
N ALA A 376 21.82 0.94 6.38
CA ALA A 376 22.19 2.26 5.87
C ALA A 376 23.21 2.16 4.72
N ARG A 377 24.20 1.28 4.83
CA ARG A 377 25.19 1.03 3.77
C ARG A 377 24.55 0.46 2.50
N ASP A 378 23.66 -0.52 2.64
CA ASP A 378 22.93 -1.10 1.49
C ASP A 378 22.04 -0.07 0.82
N ALA A 379 21.46 0.87 1.59
CA ALA A 379 20.62 1.94 1.06
C ALA A 379 21.39 2.82 0.06
N LEU A 380 22.61 3.24 0.44
CA LEU A 380 23.46 4.05 -0.42
C LEU A 380 23.96 3.26 -1.64
N SER A 381 24.34 1.98 -1.45
CA SER A 381 24.72 1.10 -2.56
C SER A 381 23.56 0.86 -3.53
N ARG A 382 22.32 0.76 -3.01
CA ARG A 382 21.15 0.65 -3.86
C ARG A 382 20.89 1.92 -4.66
N LEU A 383 21.06 3.10 -4.07
CA LEU A 383 20.95 4.36 -4.82
C LEU A 383 21.98 4.44 -5.95
N GLU A 384 23.24 4.00 -5.70
CA GLU A 384 24.27 3.89 -6.73
C GLU A 384 23.76 3.01 -7.92
N THR A 385 23.18 1.86 -7.61
CA THR A 385 22.59 0.96 -8.61
C THR A 385 21.44 1.61 -9.36
N LEU A 386 20.54 2.32 -8.68
CA LEU A 386 19.38 2.98 -9.30
C LEU A 386 19.82 4.11 -10.26
N VAL A 387 20.86 4.86 -9.90
CA VAL A 387 21.45 5.88 -10.79
C VAL A 387 22.02 5.24 -12.04
N LEU A 388 22.77 4.14 -11.91
CA LEU A 388 23.35 3.41 -13.04
C LEU A 388 22.28 2.84 -13.97
N LEU A 389 21.17 2.32 -13.43
CA LEU A 389 20.01 1.86 -14.21
C LEU A 389 19.36 2.98 -15.03
N GLY A 390 19.58 4.23 -14.68
CA GLY A 390 19.12 5.41 -15.42
C GLY A 390 19.83 5.62 -16.77
N GLY A 391 20.81 4.77 -17.14
CA GLY A 391 21.53 4.82 -18.41
C GLY A 391 22.46 6.04 -18.54
N VAL A 392 22.91 6.59 -17.42
CA VAL A 392 23.79 7.77 -17.42
C VAL A 392 25.26 7.31 -17.38
N GLU A 393 26.07 7.85 -18.27
CA GLU A 393 27.52 7.62 -18.31
C GLU A 393 28.24 8.43 -17.20
N LEU A 394 28.08 8.01 -15.95
CA LEU A 394 28.81 8.54 -14.82
C LEU A 394 29.74 7.48 -14.23
N SER A 395 30.92 7.91 -13.76
CA SER A 395 31.80 7.00 -13.02
C SER A 395 31.19 6.67 -11.65
N GLN A 396 31.41 5.46 -11.16
CA GLN A 396 30.96 5.08 -9.79
C GLN A 396 31.45 6.06 -8.74
N ARG A 397 32.67 6.57 -8.89
CA ARG A 397 33.23 7.57 -7.99
C ARG A 397 32.38 8.84 -7.98
N SER A 398 32.01 9.36 -9.16
CA SER A 398 31.17 10.57 -9.26
C SER A 398 29.78 10.36 -8.68
N ILE A 399 29.19 9.16 -8.85
CA ILE A 399 27.91 8.82 -8.26
C ILE A 399 28.01 8.82 -6.73
N ARG A 400 29.06 8.20 -6.15
CA ARG A 400 29.28 8.19 -4.70
C ARG A 400 29.53 9.58 -4.13
N GLU A 401 30.27 10.42 -4.85
CA GLU A 401 30.48 11.82 -4.47
C GLU A 401 29.16 12.58 -4.44
N GLN A 402 28.28 12.38 -5.43
CA GLN A 402 26.93 12.98 -5.45
C GLN A 402 26.05 12.46 -4.30
N ILE A 403 26.06 11.16 -4.01
CA ILE A 403 25.28 10.59 -2.90
C ILE A 403 25.80 11.12 -1.56
N GLY A 404 27.14 11.13 -1.36
CA GLY A 404 27.76 11.55 -0.12
C GLY A 404 27.61 13.04 0.18
N SER A 405 27.37 13.88 -0.85
CA SER A 405 27.07 15.30 -0.67
C SER A 405 25.57 15.59 -0.58
N ALA A 406 24.72 14.70 -1.12
CA ALA A 406 23.28 14.91 -1.14
C ALA A 406 22.59 14.54 0.18
N PHE A 407 23.03 13.51 0.86
CA PHE A 407 22.39 13.04 2.11
C PHE A 407 23.23 13.39 3.33
N ASP A 408 22.54 13.87 4.36
CA ASP A 408 23.10 14.11 5.69
C ASP A 408 22.87 12.90 6.62
N LEU A 409 21.67 12.32 6.58
CA LEU A 409 21.26 11.25 7.48
C LEU A 409 20.61 10.08 6.72
N VAL A 410 20.88 8.86 7.19
CA VAL A 410 20.15 7.65 6.83
C VAL A 410 19.46 7.11 8.08
N VAL A 411 18.14 6.97 8.04
CA VAL A 411 17.33 6.41 9.14
C VAL A 411 16.89 5.02 8.75
N GLN A 412 17.41 4.00 9.40
CA GLN A 412 17.09 2.61 9.13
C GLN A 412 15.96 2.12 10.02
N ILE A 413 14.83 1.70 9.41
CA ILE A 413 13.71 1.11 10.13
C ILE A 413 13.50 -0.35 9.74
N LYS A 414 13.26 -1.22 10.74
CA LYS A 414 13.00 -2.65 10.53
C LYS A 414 11.69 -3.08 11.16
N ARG A 415 11.03 -4.04 10.50
CA ARG A 415 10.00 -4.87 11.14
C ARG A 415 10.70 -6.07 11.76
N LEU A 416 10.56 -6.21 13.08
CA LEU A 416 11.20 -7.26 13.86
C LEU A 416 10.36 -8.57 13.80
N ILE A 417 10.92 -9.65 14.33
CA ILE A 417 10.30 -10.98 14.28
C ILE A 417 8.95 -11.06 15.01
N ASP A 418 8.77 -10.24 16.03
CA ASP A 418 7.52 -10.11 16.80
C ASP A 418 6.45 -9.25 16.09
N GLY A 419 6.76 -8.72 14.90
CA GLY A 419 5.91 -7.84 14.11
C GLY A 419 6.02 -6.36 14.48
N THR A 420 6.74 -6.01 15.56
CA THR A 420 6.98 -4.62 15.94
C THR A 420 7.94 -3.93 14.97
N ARG A 421 7.85 -2.62 14.90
CA ARG A 421 8.69 -1.78 14.04
C ARG A 421 9.64 -0.98 14.91
N ARG A 422 10.93 -0.96 14.54
CA ARG A 422 11.97 -0.22 15.27
C ARG A 422 12.85 0.55 14.30
N VAL A 423 13.17 1.80 14.62
CA VAL A 423 14.32 2.50 14.05
C VAL A 423 15.55 1.85 14.64
N VAL A 424 16.31 1.13 13.81
CA VAL A 424 17.45 0.35 14.27
C VAL A 424 18.77 1.10 14.20
N SER A 425 18.87 2.14 13.36
CA SER A 425 19.96 3.10 13.40
C SER A 425 19.55 4.45 12.83
N ILE A 426 20.20 5.50 13.32
CA ILE A 426 20.29 6.82 12.72
C ILE A 426 21.77 7.05 12.44
N THR A 427 22.11 7.10 11.14
CA THR A 427 23.47 7.08 10.64
C THR A 427 23.75 8.37 9.88
N GLU A 428 24.79 9.09 10.23
CA GLU A 428 25.30 10.26 9.51
C GLU A 428 26.11 9.83 8.28
N VAL A 429 25.97 10.55 7.18
CA VAL A 429 26.80 10.43 5.99
C VAL A 429 27.92 11.48 6.10
N THR A 430 29.15 11.04 6.40
CA THR A 430 30.27 11.94 6.69
C THR A 430 31.11 12.28 5.45
N GLY A 431 30.63 11.96 4.25
CA GLY A 431 31.27 12.25 2.98
C GLY A 431 31.88 11.02 2.31
N VAL A 432 32.83 11.23 1.39
CA VAL A 432 33.48 10.17 0.61
C VAL A 432 34.98 10.18 0.86
N GLN A 433 35.50 9.06 1.34
CA GLN A 433 36.95 8.87 1.55
C GLN A 433 37.47 7.72 0.69
N GLU A 434 38.47 7.94 -0.11
CA GLU A 434 39.08 6.93 -1.01
C GLU A 434 38.07 6.23 -1.92
N GLY A 435 36.99 6.96 -2.35
CA GLY A 435 35.92 6.43 -3.18
C GLY A 435 34.89 5.57 -2.44
N VAL A 436 34.90 5.55 -1.11
CA VAL A 436 33.90 4.88 -0.26
C VAL A 436 33.13 5.94 0.51
N ILE A 437 31.80 5.80 0.56
CA ILE A 437 30.95 6.68 1.39
C ILE A 437 31.17 6.31 2.86
N SER A 438 31.60 7.28 3.64
CA SER A 438 31.85 7.15 5.07
C SER A 438 30.55 7.36 5.86
N LEU A 439 30.31 6.52 6.85
CA LEU A 439 29.11 6.49 7.66
C LEU A 439 29.45 6.43 9.12
N GLN A 440 28.67 7.13 9.96
CA GLN A 440 28.85 7.16 11.41
C GLN A 440 27.47 7.02 12.08
N ASP A 441 27.31 5.98 12.90
CA ASP A 441 26.07 5.79 13.66
C ASP A 441 26.01 6.78 14.82
N ILE A 442 24.89 7.52 14.91
CA ILE A 442 24.58 8.46 16.01
C ILE A 442 23.76 7.75 17.07
N PHE A 443 22.77 6.96 16.61
CA PHE A 443 21.92 6.14 17.47
C PHE A 443 21.79 4.74 16.89
N GLU A 444 21.67 3.75 17.77
CA GLU A 444 21.42 2.36 17.41
C GLU A 444 20.38 1.69 18.32
N PHE A 445 19.71 0.66 17.81
CA PHE A 445 18.87 -0.23 18.62
C PHE A 445 19.64 -1.50 18.95
N LYS A 446 19.96 -1.70 20.22
CA LYS A 446 20.62 -2.92 20.73
C LYS A 446 19.59 -3.94 21.14
N GLN A 447 19.41 -4.96 20.31
CA GLN A 447 18.55 -6.10 20.63
C GLN A 447 19.28 -7.02 21.62
N THR A 448 18.67 -7.29 22.78
CA THR A 448 19.21 -8.15 23.83
C THR A 448 18.66 -9.57 23.78
N GLY A 449 17.53 -9.80 23.11
CA GLY A 449 16.91 -11.12 23.00
C GLY A 449 15.41 -11.05 22.73
N LEU A 450 14.70 -12.07 23.21
CA LEU A 450 13.25 -12.13 23.27
C LEU A 450 12.83 -12.24 24.74
N ASP A 451 11.73 -11.57 25.11
CA ASP A 451 11.13 -11.71 26.44
C ASP A 451 10.33 -13.01 26.58
N SER A 452 9.76 -13.24 27.75
CA SER A 452 8.95 -14.44 28.06
C SER A 452 7.67 -14.57 27.21
N GLU A 453 7.22 -13.48 26.58
CA GLU A 453 6.06 -13.42 25.68
C GLU A 453 6.49 -13.56 24.20
N GLY A 454 7.78 -13.75 23.92
CA GLY A 454 8.32 -13.82 22.55
C GLY A 454 8.40 -12.47 21.85
N LYS A 455 8.32 -11.35 22.59
CA LYS A 455 8.54 -10.02 22.06
C LYS A 455 10.03 -9.68 22.06
N VAL A 456 10.45 -8.86 21.11
CA VAL A 456 11.83 -8.42 21.02
C VAL A 456 12.17 -7.47 22.18
N ALA A 457 13.13 -7.89 22.99
CA ALA A 457 13.75 -7.09 24.05
C ALA A 457 14.97 -6.34 23.51
N GLY A 458 15.14 -5.08 23.92
CA GLY A 458 16.25 -4.23 23.51
C GLY A 458 16.00 -2.76 23.89
N SER A 459 17.02 -1.95 23.71
CA SER A 459 16.97 -0.51 23.97
C SER A 459 17.55 0.30 22.82
N HIS A 460 17.01 1.51 22.62
CA HIS A 460 17.63 2.50 21.77
C HIS A 460 18.72 3.21 22.58
N GLU A 461 19.91 3.33 22.00
CA GLU A 461 21.07 3.93 22.67
C GLU A 461 21.73 4.95 21.75
N ALA A 462 22.24 6.04 22.36
CA ALA A 462 23.14 6.95 21.67
C ALA A 462 24.54 6.32 21.61
N CYS A 463 25.25 6.54 20.51
CA CYS A 463 26.61 6.00 20.32
C CYS A 463 27.70 6.84 20.98
N GLY A 464 27.33 7.89 21.73
CA GLY A 464 28.31 8.78 22.42
C GLY A 464 29.03 9.76 21.48
N ILE A 465 28.48 9.98 20.28
CA ILE A 465 29.14 10.76 19.23
C ILE A 465 28.24 11.92 18.81
N ARG A 466 28.78 13.14 18.80
CA ARG A 466 28.11 14.29 18.21
C ARG A 466 28.28 14.27 16.70
N PRO A 467 27.21 14.53 15.95
CA PRO A 467 27.27 14.52 14.49
C PRO A 467 28.11 15.66 13.93
N LEU A 468 28.88 15.40 12.89
CA LEU A 468 29.62 16.44 12.17
C LEU A 468 28.71 17.48 11.53
N VAL A 469 27.51 17.08 11.14
CA VAL A 469 26.47 17.95 10.54
C VAL A 469 25.85 18.94 11.54
N GLU A 470 26.33 18.98 12.79
CA GLU A 470 25.87 19.91 13.83
C GLU A 470 25.93 21.38 13.41
N TYR A 471 26.86 21.76 12.52
CA TYR A 471 26.94 23.11 12.00
C TYR A 471 25.64 23.57 11.32
N LYS A 472 24.90 22.69 10.61
CA LYS A 472 23.61 23.02 9.99
C LYS A 472 22.52 23.37 11.02
N PHE A 473 22.53 22.70 12.18
CA PHE A 473 21.64 23.06 13.28
C PHE A 473 21.96 24.45 13.83
N THR A 474 23.25 24.73 14.02
CA THR A 474 23.72 26.05 14.48
C THR A 474 23.33 27.16 13.49
N GLU A 475 23.51 26.94 12.18
CA GLU A 475 23.11 27.86 11.12
C GLU A 475 21.60 28.10 11.11
N ALA A 476 20.80 27.09 11.45
CA ALA A 476 19.35 27.18 11.58
C ALA A 476 18.91 27.78 12.94
N GLY A 477 19.83 28.15 13.83
CA GLY A 477 19.52 28.65 15.16
C GLY A 477 18.94 27.60 16.11
N ILE A 478 19.24 26.34 15.87
CA ILE A 478 18.74 25.19 16.65
C ILE A 478 19.92 24.64 17.49
N ASP A 479 19.71 24.57 18.80
CA ASP A 479 20.70 24.01 19.73
C ASP A 479 20.47 22.50 19.91
N LEU A 480 21.57 21.71 19.91
CA LEU A 480 21.59 20.30 20.22
C LEU A 480 22.18 20.09 21.63
N SER A 481 21.32 19.74 22.59
CA SER A 481 21.79 19.37 23.94
C SER A 481 22.77 18.20 23.87
N SER A 482 23.85 18.27 24.65
CA SER A 482 24.81 17.17 24.80
C SER A 482 24.15 15.89 25.32
N ASP A 483 23.10 16.04 26.14
CA ASP A 483 22.41 14.93 26.77
C ASP A 483 21.72 14.00 25.74
N LEU A 484 21.41 14.51 24.54
CA LEU A 484 20.86 13.70 23.44
C LEU A 484 21.81 12.56 23.03
N PHE A 485 23.12 12.79 23.14
CA PHE A 485 24.14 11.88 22.63
C PHE A 485 24.87 11.12 23.74
N THR A 486 24.47 11.29 25.01
CA THR A 486 25.11 10.60 26.17
C THR A 486 24.82 9.10 26.05
N SER A 487 25.89 8.30 26.05
CA SER A 487 25.75 6.85 26.04
C SER A 487 25.59 6.33 27.47
N LYS A 488 24.96 5.16 27.64
CA LYS A 488 24.90 4.49 28.96
C LYS A 488 26.27 4.15 29.55
N LEU A 489 27.29 4.06 28.70
CA LEU A 489 28.68 3.88 29.14
C LEU A 489 29.23 5.15 29.81
N ASP A 490 28.83 6.32 29.31
CA ASP A 490 29.28 7.61 29.88
C ASP A 490 28.56 7.87 31.22
N GLU A 491 27.28 7.48 31.38
CA GLU A 491 26.58 7.54 32.66
C GLU A 491 27.25 6.67 33.75
N ALA A 492 27.72 5.49 33.37
CA ALA A 492 28.41 4.56 34.30
C ALA A 492 29.83 5.00 34.72
N ILE A 493 30.44 6.01 34.05
CA ILE A 493 31.76 6.54 34.40
C ILE A 493 31.62 7.75 35.34
N VAL A 494 30.44 8.38 35.37
CA VAL A 494 30.19 9.58 36.21
C VAL A 494 29.59 9.23 37.58
N GLU A 495 29.09 7.98 37.78
CA GLU A 495 28.76 7.39 39.08
C GLU A 495 29.98 6.68 39.70
#